data_efc7c265649123a5afba4eb418c95e65
#
_entry.id   efc7c265649123a5afba4eb418c95e65
#
_cell.length_a   1.000
_cell.length_b   1.000
_cell.length_c   1.000
_cell.angle_alpha   90.00
_cell.angle_beta   90.00
_cell.angle_gamma   90.00
#
_symmetry.space_group_name_H-M   'P 1'
#
loop_
_entity.id
_entity.type
_entity.pdbx_description
1 polymer ?
#
loop_
_entity_poly.entity_id
_entity_poly.type
_entity_poly.pdbx_seq_one_letter_code
_entity_poly.pdbx_strand_id
1 'polypeptide(L)'
;GQLVDEDGSVLYTSLSYSTSKIGKGFGVTGQLRMVDNWVMRTSPNETLLDGIMDYLPSLTKQNSLRLTARYQAVAQELGELAYQVNATFTPKKGYTFNANYSNVSNDSLDLFQEIFVDFEMRKTKYKLLLGGQLINYNQEVYENEPDRPMVQTITPFVELTYKFDRKKSMRVELQYQQCEQDYGSWVYGLLEYNIAPKWSFAVSDMWNYEPLRTEEALHYYSIFTGYTHKSSRFTLNYVKQIAGIVCTGGVCRYEPAFSGLKAGLVTTF
;
A
#
# COMPACT_ATOMS: atom_id res chain seq x y z
N GLY A 1 -20.62 -26.02 18.65
CA GLY A 1 -19.29 -25.87 19.19
C GLY A 1 -19.32 -25.24 20.56
N GLN A 2 -18.59 -25.77 21.51
CA GLN A 2 -18.38 -25.10 22.81
C GLN A 2 -17.47 -23.90 22.55
N LEU A 3 -17.89 -22.72 23.04
CA LEU A 3 -17.00 -21.57 23.19
C LEU A 3 -15.94 -21.99 24.24
N VAL A 4 -14.69 -22.08 23.82
CA VAL A 4 -13.56 -22.23 24.72
C VAL A 4 -13.11 -20.84 25.08
N ASP A 5 -13.13 -20.48 26.36
CA ASP A 5 -12.54 -19.25 26.85
C ASP A 5 -11.03 -19.43 26.81
N GLU A 6 -10.36 -18.81 25.87
CA GLU A 6 -8.90 -18.74 25.78
C GLU A 6 -8.44 -17.31 26.03
N ASP A 7 -7.43 -17.15 26.90
CA ASP A 7 -6.85 -15.85 27.16
C ASP A 7 -6.09 -15.35 25.92
N GLY A 8 -6.40 -14.14 25.48
CA GLY A 8 -5.67 -13.47 24.41
C GLY A 8 -4.85 -12.28 24.91
N SER A 9 -3.73 -12.01 24.29
CA SER A 9 -2.90 -10.86 24.63
C SER A 9 -2.38 -10.10 23.42
N VAL A 10 -2.25 -8.77 23.58
CA VAL A 10 -1.60 -7.92 22.61
C VAL A 10 -0.69 -6.91 23.29
N LEU A 11 0.52 -6.77 22.77
CA LEU A 11 1.45 -5.72 23.12
C LEU A 11 1.81 -4.92 21.87
N TYR A 12 1.58 -3.62 21.91
CA TYR A 12 2.09 -2.70 20.89
C TYR A 12 2.89 -1.59 21.54
N THR A 13 4.09 -1.34 21.02
CA THR A 13 4.95 -0.25 21.48
C THR A 13 5.59 0.47 20.31
N SER A 14 5.80 1.78 20.48
CA SER A 14 6.45 2.64 19.49
C SER A 14 7.40 3.60 20.19
N LEU A 15 8.63 3.70 19.68
CA LEU A 15 9.63 4.63 20.14
C LEU A 15 10.14 5.46 18.97
N SER A 16 10.11 6.80 19.14
CA SER A 16 10.58 7.74 18.11
C SER A 16 11.65 8.68 18.66
N TYR A 17 12.67 8.89 17.83
CA TYR A 17 13.69 9.90 18.08
C TYR A 17 13.80 10.82 16.88
N SER A 18 13.90 12.13 17.11
CA SER A 18 14.10 13.11 16.04
C SER A 18 15.06 14.22 16.46
N THR A 19 15.84 14.72 15.52
CA THR A 19 16.78 15.82 15.77
C THR A 19 17.00 16.65 14.51
N SER A 20 17.15 17.97 14.70
CA SER A 20 17.55 18.92 13.65
C SER A 20 19.08 19.16 13.60
N LYS A 21 19.84 18.53 14.49
CA LYS A 21 21.32 18.69 14.56
C LYS A 21 22.04 17.94 13.45
N ILE A 22 21.39 16.95 12.81
CA ILE A 22 21.95 16.16 11.71
C ILE A 22 21.25 16.59 10.42
N GLY A 23 21.96 17.28 9.53
CA GLY A 23 21.37 17.86 8.32
C GLY A 23 20.33 18.93 8.63
N LYS A 24 19.16 18.86 8.01
CA LYS A 24 17.95 19.65 8.30
C LYS A 24 16.89 18.85 9.04
N GLY A 25 17.15 17.60 9.30
CA GLY A 25 16.31 16.70 10.08
C GLY A 25 16.74 15.25 9.93
N PHE A 26 16.78 14.57 11.04
CA PHE A 26 16.94 13.11 11.12
C PHE A 26 15.89 12.58 12.09
N GLY A 27 15.20 11.51 11.71
CA GLY A 27 14.22 10.83 12.54
C GLY A 27 14.33 9.32 12.39
N VAL A 28 14.12 8.61 13.49
CA VAL A 28 14.01 7.15 13.52
C VAL A 28 12.81 6.79 14.39
N THR A 29 11.99 5.86 13.93
CA THR A 29 10.89 5.27 14.68
C THR A 29 11.00 3.76 14.65
N GLY A 30 11.05 3.13 15.81
CA GLY A 30 10.95 1.69 16.01
C GLY A 30 9.56 1.33 16.55
N GLN A 31 8.97 0.26 16.03
CA GLN A 31 7.67 -0.26 16.45
C GLN A 31 7.78 -1.76 16.65
N LEU A 32 7.09 -2.27 17.67
CA LEU A 32 7.00 -3.70 17.99
C LEU A 32 5.54 -4.03 18.28
N ARG A 33 5.08 -5.15 17.75
CA ARG A 33 3.78 -5.73 18.06
C ARG A 33 3.94 -7.22 18.33
N MET A 34 3.35 -7.67 19.40
CA MET A 34 3.20 -9.09 19.75
C MET A 34 1.71 -9.36 19.90
N VAL A 35 1.23 -10.38 19.25
CA VAL A 35 -0.18 -10.81 19.31
C VAL A 35 -0.19 -12.28 19.66
N ASP A 36 -1.04 -12.65 20.57
CA ASP A 36 -1.29 -14.04 20.95
C ASP A 36 -2.79 -14.19 21.19
N ASN A 37 -3.45 -14.98 20.35
CA ASN A 37 -4.89 -15.29 20.41
C ASN A 37 -5.79 -14.07 20.69
N TRP A 38 -5.53 -12.94 20.01
CA TRP A 38 -6.27 -11.70 20.18
C TRP A 38 -7.36 -11.57 19.13
N VAL A 39 -8.58 -12.02 19.47
CA VAL A 39 -9.75 -11.99 18.59
C VAL A 39 -10.88 -11.25 19.27
N MET A 40 -11.23 -10.04 18.82
CA MET A 40 -12.36 -9.26 19.30
C MET A 40 -13.41 -9.10 18.21
N ARG A 41 -14.62 -9.60 18.45
CA ARG A 41 -15.75 -9.51 17.52
C ARG A 41 -17.00 -8.96 18.19
N THR A 42 -17.89 -8.37 17.40
CA THR A 42 -19.19 -7.87 17.87
C THR A 42 -20.10 -9.01 18.34
N SER A 43 -19.92 -10.21 17.84
CA SER A 43 -20.67 -11.41 18.20
C SER A 43 -19.80 -12.64 17.99
N PRO A 44 -19.90 -13.66 18.88
CA PRO A 44 -19.17 -14.92 18.71
C PRO A 44 -19.58 -15.74 17.48
N ASN A 45 -20.72 -15.40 16.86
CA ASN A 45 -21.22 -16.06 15.65
C ASN A 45 -20.76 -15.39 14.35
N GLU A 46 -20.12 -14.22 14.43
CA GLU A 46 -19.54 -13.55 13.28
C GLU A 46 -18.30 -14.31 12.78
N THR A 47 -18.13 -14.38 11.47
CA THR A 47 -17.05 -15.13 10.83
C THR A 47 -16.27 -14.24 9.87
N LEU A 48 -15.05 -14.66 9.55
CA LEU A 48 -14.14 -13.94 8.65
C LEU A 48 -13.89 -12.50 9.13
N LEU A 49 -14.05 -11.52 8.25
CA LEU A 49 -13.83 -10.10 8.54
C LEU A 49 -15.05 -9.41 9.15
N ASP A 50 -16.19 -10.11 9.23
CA ASP A 50 -17.42 -9.53 9.77
C ASP A 50 -17.34 -9.37 11.29
N GLY A 51 -17.72 -8.21 11.76
CA GLY A 51 -17.80 -7.93 13.20
C GLY A 51 -16.48 -7.78 13.93
N ILE A 52 -15.32 -7.74 13.24
CA ILE A 52 -14.02 -7.48 13.88
C ILE A 52 -14.01 -6.10 14.52
N MET A 53 -13.66 -6.04 15.80
CA MET A 53 -13.57 -4.81 16.59
C MET A 53 -12.12 -4.41 16.91
N ASP A 54 -11.20 -5.33 16.81
CA ASP A 54 -9.78 -5.11 17.07
C ASP A 54 -9.10 -4.58 15.80
N TYR A 55 -8.73 -3.33 15.82
CA TYR A 55 -7.90 -2.75 14.77
C TYR A 55 -6.44 -2.79 15.19
N LEU A 56 -5.68 -3.72 14.62
CA LEU A 56 -4.23 -3.77 14.76
C LEU A 56 -3.56 -3.17 13.52
N PRO A 57 -2.80 -2.06 13.64
CA PRO A 57 -2.15 -1.47 12.50
C PRO A 57 -1.11 -2.42 11.92
N SER A 58 -1.12 -2.60 10.60
CA SER A 58 -0.10 -3.36 9.91
C SER A 58 1.28 -2.69 10.09
N LEU A 59 2.29 -3.45 10.52
CA LEU A 59 3.67 -2.97 10.65
C LEU A 59 4.44 -3.14 9.33
N THR A 60 3.91 -2.53 8.27
CA THR A 60 4.50 -2.48 6.94
C THR A 60 4.59 -1.04 6.46
N LYS A 61 5.40 -0.76 5.44
CA LYS A 61 5.49 0.58 4.87
C LYS A 61 4.20 0.96 4.17
N GLN A 62 3.46 1.89 4.75
CA GLN A 62 2.28 2.46 4.11
C GLN A 62 2.69 3.40 2.97
N ASN A 63 2.23 3.13 1.76
CA ASN A 63 2.47 3.95 0.58
C ASN A 63 1.28 3.89 -0.38
N SER A 64 1.26 4.75 -1.41
CA SER A 64 0.20 4.84 -2.41
C SER A 64 0.60 4.30 -3.79
N LEU A 65 1.80 3.72 -3.90
CA LEU A 65 2.32 3.17 -5.14
C LEU A 65 1.65 1.82 -5.44
N ARG A 66 1.19 1.63 -6.67
CA ARG A 66 0.29 0.51 -7.00
C ARG A 66 0.92 -0.87 -6.82
N LEU A 67 2.14 -1.08 -7.34
CA LEU A 67 2.79 -2.39 -7.29
C LEU A 67 3.42 -2.66 -5.92
N THR A 68 3.94 -1.65 -5.24
CA THR A 68 4.49 -1.82 -3.89
C THR A 68 3.42 -2.13 -2.84
N ALA A 69 2.14 -1.91 -3.15
CA ALA A 69 1.00 -2.22 -2.29
C ALA A 69 0.33 -3.57 -2.61
N ARG A 70 0.89 -4.39 -3.51
CA ARG A 70 0.28 -5.69 -3.87
C ARG A 70 0.32 -6.72 -2.74
N TYR A 71 1.45 -6.82 -2.06
CA TYR A 71 1.68 -7.80 -1.02
C TYR A 71 1.82 -7.08 0.31
N GLN A 72 0.77 -7.11 1.12
CA GLN A 72 0.73 -6.45 2.41
C GLN A 72 0.42 -7.45 3.52
N ALA A 73 1.26 -7.45 4.56
CA ALA A 73 1.00 -8.24 5.75
C ALA A 73 -0.18 -7.62 6.51
N VAL A 74 -1.28 -8.34 6.61
CA VAL A 74 -2.36 -8.05 7.55
C VAL A 74 -2.02 -8.66 8.90
N ALA A 75 -2.43 -8.01 10.00
CA ALA A 75 -2.20 -8.55 11.35
C ALA A 75 -2.86 -9.92 11.50
N GLN A 76 -2.13 -10.87 12.13
CA GLN A 76 -2.63 -12.21 12.42
C GLN A 76 -3.15 -12.27 13.87
N GLU A 77 -4.43 -12.56 14.01
CA GLU A 77 -5.11 -12.59 15.31
C GLU A 77 -4.61 -13.71 16.22
N LEU A 78 -4.24 -14.86 15.63
CA LEU A 78 -3.90 -16.08 16.38
C LEU A 78 -2.49 -16.12 16.95
N GLY A 79 -1.56 -15.36 16.36
CA GLY A 79 -0.20 -15.28 16.87
C GLY A 79 0.73 -14.58 15.90
N GLU A 80 1.44 -13.55 16.36
CA GLU A 80 2.34 -12.77 15.53
C GLU A 80 3.36 -12.00 16.35
N LEU A 81 4.60 -12.01 15.89
CA LEU A 81 5.64 -11.07 16.30
C LEU A 81 6.01 -10.20 15.11
N ALA A 82 5.74 -8.91 15.20
CA ALA A 82 6.03 -7.94 14.14
C ALA A 82 6.89 -6.80 14.66
N TYR A 83 7.88 -6.37 13.87
CA TYR A 83 8.63 -5.17 14.15
C TYR A 83 8.92 -4.37 12.89
N GLN A 84 8.96 -3.05 13.05
CA GLN A 84 9.24 -2.11 11.97
C GLN A 84 10.20 -1.02 12.44
N VAL A 85 11.14 -0.67 11.59
CA VAL A 85 12.04 0.47 11.80
C VAL A 85 11.95 1.40 10.59
N ASN A 86 11.58 2.65 10.84
CA ASN A 86 11.58 3.71 9.84
C ASN A 86 12.67 4.73 10.15
N ALA A 87 13.44 5.12 9.15
CA ALA A 87 14.41 6.20 9.24
C ALA A 87 14.15 7.23 8.15
N THR A 88 14.20 8.53 8.52
CA THR A 88 14.08 9.66 7.60
C THR A 88 15.26 10.60 7.77
N PHE A 89 15.89 10.98 6.68
CA PHE A 89 17.00 11.92 6.68
C PHE A 89 16.80 13.03 5.65
N THR A 90 16.84 14.27 6.11
CA THR A 90 16.75 15.50 5.29
C THR A 90 18.08 16.26 5.35
N PRO A 91 19.05 15.98 4.44
CA PRO A 91 20.36 16.64 4.45
C PRO A 91 20.24 18.16 4.24
N LYS A 92 19.34 18.57 3.37
CA LYS A 92 19.04 19.98 3.06
C LYS A 92 17.59 20.14 2.62
N LYS A 93 17.06 21.36 2.69
CA LYS A 93 15.67 21.67 2.30
C LYS A 93 15.34 21.15 0.90
N GLY A 94 14.27 20.38 0.81
CA GLY A 94 13.76 19.80 -0.43
C GLY A 94 14.45 18.53 -0.90
N TYR A 95 15.19 17.86 -0.03
CA TYR A 95 15.78 16.53 -0.28
C TYR A 95 15.54 15.66 0.94
N THR A 96 14.89 14.53 0.77
CA THR A 96 14.57 13.59 1.84
C THR A 96 14.91 12.16 1.41
N PHE A 97 15.54 11.42 2.28
CA PHE A 97 15.77 9.98 2.15
C PHE A 97 14.95 9.28 3.21
N ASN A 98 14.24 8.23 2.82
CA ASN A 98 13.52 7.36 3.73
C ASN A 98 14.01 5.93 3.54
N ALA A 99 14.09 5.21 4.66
CA ALA A 99 14.34 3.78 4.68
C ALA A 99 13.38 3.12 5.68
N ASN A 100 12.82 2.00 5.30
CA ASN A 100 11.98 1.18 6.15
C ASN A 100 12.45 -0.26 6.11
N TYR A 101 12.44 -0.90 7.26
CA TYR A 101 12.55 -2.34 7.40
C TYR A 101 11.39 -2.84 8.24
N SER A 102 10.69 -3.86 7.75
CA SER A 102 9.61 -4.53 8.47
C SER A 102 9.83 -6.02 8.45
N ASN A 103 9.50 -6.69 9.54
CA ASN A 103 9.49 -8.14 9.63
C ASN A 103 8.29 -8.59 10.45
N VAL A 104 7.65 -9.65 9.99
CA VAL A 104 6.54 -10.31 10.66
C VAL A 104 6.80 -11.81 10.64
N SER A 105 6.72 -12.42 11.79
CA SER A 105 6.87 -13.85 11.99
C SER A 105 5.81 -14.40 12.95
N ASN A 106 5.55 -15.67 12.85
CA ASN A 106 4.89 -16.48 13.86
C ASN A 106 5.92 -17.45 14.42
N ASP A 107 5.69 -18.09 15.57
CA ASP A 107 6.63 -18.94 16.34
C ASP A 107 7.54 -19.85 15.51
N SER A 108 7.09 -20.30 14.36
CA SER A 108 7.81 -21.24 13.48
C SER A 108 7.92 -20.83 12.02
N LEU A 109 7.29 -19.71 11.61
CA LEU A 109 7.18 -19.30 10.19
C LEU A 109 7.57 -17.84 10.00
N ASP A 110 8.37 -17.59 8.94
CA ASP A 110 8.54 -16.26 8.39
C ASP A 110 7.29 -15.92 7.58
N LEU A 111 6.59 -14.85 7.95
CA LEU A 111 5.35 -14.44 7.30
C LEU A 111 5.59 -13.32 6.29
N PHE A 112 6.37 -12.31 6.70
CA PHE A 112 6.61 -11.14 5.86
C PHE A 112 7.94 -10.47 6.21
N GLN A 113 8.64 -10.04 5.17
CA GLN A 113 9.81 -9.17 5.31
C GLN A 113 9.78 -8.10 4.23
N GLU A 114 10.05 -6.86 4.60
CA GLU A 114 10.09 -5.73 3.69
C GLU A 114 11.34 -4.88 3.92
N ILE A 115 12.00 -4.51 2.83
CA ILE A 115 12.94 -3.40 2.77
C ILE A 115 12.39 -2.39 1.77
N PHE A 116 12.17 -1.16 2.21
CA PHE A 116 11.70 -0.07 1.36
C PHE A 116 12.63 1.13 1.50
N VAL A 117 13.08 1.67 0.38
CA VAL A 117 13.91 2.87 0.35
C VAL A 117 13.38 3.84 -0.68
N ASP A 118 13.36 5.13 -0.35
CA ASP A 118 13.03 6.18 -1.30
C ASP A 118 13.87 7.44 -1.11
N PHE A 119 13.98 8.18 -2.18
CA PHE A 119 14.56 9.51 -2.23
C PHE A 119 13.55 10.48 -2.84
N GLU A 120 13.20 11.52 -2.11
CA GLU A 120 12.35 12.61 -2.59
C GLU A 120 13.19 13.88 -2.81
N MET A 121 13.07 14.45 -4.01
CA MET A 121 13.60 15.79 -4.33
C MET A 121 12.43 16.72 -4.69
N ARG A 122 12.26 17.78 -3.90
CA ARG A 122 11.19 18.77 -4.08
C ARG A 122 11.77 20.15 -4.40
N LYS A 123 11.40 20.65 -5.57
CA LYS A 123 11.72 21.99 -6.06
C LYS A 123 10.44 22.78 -6.32
N THR A 124 10.56 24.06 -6.67
CA THR A 124 9.39 24.93 -6.92
C THR A 124 8.49 24.39 -8.05
N LYS A 125 9.09 23.89 -9.14
CA LYS A 125 8.36 23.44 -10.32
C LYS A 125 8.19 21.92 -10.41
N TYR A 126 9.00 21.15 -9.71
CA TYR A 126 8.93 19.69 -9.81
C TYR A 126 9.19 18.99 -8.48
N LYS A 127 8.59 17.81 -8.33
CA LYS A 127 8.84 16.82 -7.29
C LYS A 127 9.23 15.53 -7.98
N LEU A 128 10.36 14.98 -7.61
CA LEU A 128 10.83 13.66 -8.05
C LEU A 128 10.88 12.74 -6.84
N LEU A 129 10.29 11.58 -6.96
CA LEU A 129 10.40 10.47 -6.01
C LEU A 129 10.95 9.26 -6.78
N LEU A 130 12.01 8.68 -6.28
CA LEU A 130 12.54 7.39 -6.76
C LEU A 130 12.84 6.49 -5.60
N GLY A 131 12.70 5.19 -5.82
CA GLY A 131 13.00 4.22 -4.80
C GLY A 131 12.81 2.79 -5.24
N GLY A 132 12.76 1.91 -4.27
CA GLY A 132 12.54 0.49 -4.49
C GLY A 132 12.09 -0.21 -3.22
N GLN A 133 11.46 -1.36 -3.44
CA GLN A 133 10.96 -2.25 -2.41
C GLN A 133 11.43 -3.67 -2.70
N LEU A 134 11.85 -4.37 -1.65
CA LEU A 134 12.07 -5.81 -1.65
C LEU A 134 11.06 -6.41 -0.67
N ILE A 135 10.37 -7.46 -1.08
CA ILE A 135 9.40 -8.19 -0.24
C ILE A 135 9.69 -9.68 -0.27
N ASN A 136 9.56 -10.31 0.89
CA ASN A 136 9.25 -11.73 1.06
C ASN A 136 7.87 -11.82 1.70
N TYR A 137 6.95 -12.58 1.09
CA TYR A 137 5.54 -12.64 1.51
C TYR A 137 5.03 -14.07 1.48
N ASN A 138 4.48 -14.50 2.60
CA ASN A 138 3.92 -15.84 2.74
C ASN A 138 2.46 -15.87 2.28
N GLN A 139 2.23 -16.26 1.01
CA GLN A 139 0.87 -16.34 0.46
C GLN A 139 0.06 -17.52 1.02
N GLU A 140 0.71 -18.56 1.53
CA GLU A 140 0.01 -19.67 2.18
C GLU A 140 -0.79 -19.19 3.41
N VAL A 141 -0.18 -18.33 4.23
CA VAL A 141 -0.84 -17.77 5.43
C VAL A 141 -1.76 -16.61 5.10
N TYR A 142 -1.30 -15.64 4.30
CA TYR A 142 -2.07 -14.41 4.06
C TYR A 142 -3.21 -14.56 3.05
N GLU A 143 -3.08 -15.49 2.10
CA GLU A 143 -4.09 -15.73 1.04
C GLU A 143 -4.82 -17.05 1.24
N ASN A 144 -4.45 -17.82 2.28
CA ASN A 144 -4.99 -19.16 2.56
C ASN A 144 -4.86 -20.11 1.35
N GLU A 145 -3.72 -20.05 0.67
CA GLU A 145 -3.37 -20.92 -0.47
C GLU A 145 -2.29 -21.94 -0.05
N PRO A 146 -2.65 -23.16 0.37
CA PRO A 146 -1.69 -24.14 0.88
C PRO A 146 -0.69 -24.57 -0.21
N ASP A 147 0.51 -24.96 0.23
CA ASP A 147 1.61 -25.46 -0.62
C ASP A 147 2.15 -24.43 -1.64
N ARG A 148 1.90 -23.14 -1.43
CA ARG A 148 2.45 -22.07 -2.28
C ARG A 148 3.83 -21.62 -1.81
N PRO A 149 4.74 -21.34 -2.75
CA PRO A 149 6.06 -20.82 -2.38
C PRO A 149 5.95 -19.40 -1.80
N MET A 150 6.93 -19.03 -0.98
CA MET A 150 7.13 -17.65 -0.55
C MET A 150 7.26 -16.74 -1.78
N VAL A 151 6.47 -15.69 -1.84
CA VAL A 151 6.57 -14.68 -2.90
C VAL A 151 7.75 -13.76 -2.62
N GLN A 152 8.61 -13.57 -3.62
CA GLN A 152 9.74 -12.67 -3.57
C GLN A 152 9.62 -11.63 -4.67
N THR A 153 9.67 -10.35 -4.30
CA THR A 153 9.56 -9.27 -5.28
C THR A 153 10.64 -8.22 -5.15
N ILE A 154 11.02 -7.66 -6.30
CA ILE A 154 11.86 -6.46 -6.42
C ILE A 154 11.04 -5.44 -7.19
N THR A 155 10.77 -4.29 -6.59
CA THR A 155 9.87 -3.28 -7.16
C THR A 155 10.54 -1.89 -7.16
N PRO A 156 11.37 -1.54 -8.17
CA PRO A 156 11.80 -0.17 -8.39
C PRO A 156 10.64 0.69 -8.89
N PHE A 157 10.67 1.97 -8.52
CA PHE A 157 9.65 2.94 -8.93
C PHE A 157 10.23 4.35 -9.10
N VAL A 158 9.53 5.14 -9.93
CA VAL A 158 9.77 6.57 -10.11
C VAL A 158 8.46 7.33 -10.26
N GLU A 159 8.33 8.46 -9.58
CA GLU A 159 7.25 9.42 -9.74
C GLU A 159 7.84 10.81 -10.01
N LEU A 160 7.37 11.47 -11.06
CA LEU A 160 7.69 12.84 -11.38
C LEU A 160 6.41 13.68 -11.44
N THR A 161 6.31 14.69 -10.57
CA THR A 161 5.28 15.72 -10.69
C THR A 161 5.93 17.01 -11.20
N TYR A 162 5.39 17.56 -12.29
CA TYR A 162 5.84 18.82 -12.87
C TYR A 162 4.71 19.86 -12.88
N LYS A 163 5.02 21.08 -12.42
CA LYS A 163 4.11 22.24 -12.42
C LYS A 163 4.46 23.15 -13.58
N PHE A 164 3.61 23.24 -14.59
CA PHE A 164 3.75 24.18 -15.71
C PHE A 164 3.56 25.60 -15.22
N ASP A 165 2.50 25.81 -14.42
CA ASP A 165 2.16 27.06 -13.79
C ASP A 165 1.43 26.82 -12.43
N ARG A 166 0.79 27.87 -11.89
CA ARG A 166 0.05 27.77 -10.60
C ARG A 166 -1.22 26.90 -10.69
N LYS A 167 -1.73 26.66 -11.91
CA LYS A 167 -3.00 25.95 -12.16
C LYS A 167 -2.80 24.60 -12.82
N LYS A 168 -1.71 24.40 -13.54
CA LYS A 168 -1.51 23.21 -14.36
C LYS A 168 -0.34 22.38 -13.85
N SER A 169 -0.58 21.09 -13.68
CA SER A 169 0.46 20.14 -13.30
C SER A 169 0.26 18.81 -13.98
N MET A 170 1.35 18.07 -14.16
CA MET A 170 1.38 16.71 -14.67
C MET A 170 2.12 15.82 -13.69
N ARG A 171 1.62 14.61 -13.46
CA ARG A 171 2.28 13.55 -12.71
C ARG A 171 2.44 12.32 -13.60
N VAL A 172 3.65 11.82 -13.64
CA VAL A 172 3.99 10.54 -14.29
C VAL A 172 4.53 9.62 -13.22
N GLU A 173 4.04 8.38 -13.20
CA GLU A 173 4.49 7.34 -12.28
C GLU A 173 4.77 6.07 -13.09
N LEU A 174 5.92 5.46 -12.86
CA LEU A 174 6.31 4.19 -13.46
C LEU A 174 6.81 3.26 -12.35
N GLN A 175 6.34 2.02 -12.37
CA GLN A 175 6.76 0.97 -11.47
C GLN A 175 7.01 -0.31 -12.27
N TYR A 176 7.98 -1.07 -11.84
CA TYR A 176 8.30 -2.38 -12.36
C TYR A 176 8.37 -3.36 -11.18
N GLN A 177 7.73 -4.51 -11.27
CA GLN A 177 7.80 -5.54 -10.25
C GLN A 177 8.25 -6.84 -10.88
N GLN A 178 9.40 -7.31 -10.49
CA GLN A 178 9.85 -8.66 -10.80
C GLN A 178 9.33 -9.63 -9.76
N CYS A 179 8.74 -10.74 -10.21
CA CYS A 179 8.24 -11.81 -9.37
C CYS A 179 8.26 -13.13 -10.17
N GLU A 180 8.86 -14.17 -9.60
CA GLU A 180 8.92 -15.51 -10.20
C GLU A 180 7.89 -16.47 -9.58
N GLN A 181 6.98 -15.95 -8.76
CA GLN A 181 5.92 -16.68 -8.08
C GLN A 181 4.58 -15.99 -8.35
N ASP A 182 3.49 -16.50 -7.78
CA ASP A 182 2.14 -15.94 -7.85
C ASP A 182 1.69 -15.68 -9.30
N TYR A 183 1.25 -14.50 -9.62
CA TYR A 183 0.86 -14.08 -10.98
C TYR A 183 2.05 -13.67 -11.87
N GLY A 184 3.30 -13.68 -11.34
CA GLY A 184 4.49 -13.27 -12.09
C GLY A 184 4.75 -11.77 -12.07
N SER A 185 5.44 -11.28 -13.09
CA SER A 185 6.01 -9.93 -13.15
C SER A 185 5.05 -8.89 -13.73
N TRP A 186 5.17 -7.63 -13.26
CA TRP A 186 4.24 -6.55 -13.59
C TRP A 186 4.94 -5.24 -13.94
N VAL A 187 4.29 -4.46 -14.79
CA VAL A 187 4.63 -3.05 -15.06
C VAL A 187 3.40 -2.20 -14.75
N TYR A 188 3.59 -1.07 -14.12
CA TYR A 188 2.55 -0.07 -13.90
C TYR A 188 2.98 1.28 -14.42
N GLY A 189 2.08 1.95 -15.14
CA GLY A 189 2.23 3.32 -15.62
C GLY A 189 1.02 4.17 -15.27
N LEU A 190 1.25 5.42 -14.85
CA LEU A 190 0.22 6.42 -14.63
C LEU A 190 0.64 7.74 -15.27
N LEU A 191 -0.27 8.38 -15.95
CA LEU A 191 -0.20 9.77 -16.38
C LEU A 191 -1.40 10.52 -15.82
N GLU A 192 -1.16 11.56 -15.03
CA GLU A 192 -2.19 12.44 -14.48
C GLU A 192 -1.94 13.87 -14.90
N TYR A 193 -3.00 14.58 -15.32
CA TYR A 193 -2.97 15.99 -15.66
C TYR A 193 -4.06 16.76 -14.92
N ASN A 194 -3.66 17.81 -14.20
CA ASN A 194 -4.55 18.62 -13.39
C ASN A 194 -4.62 20.05 -13.90
N ILE A 195 -5.84 20.62 -13.95
CA ILE A 195 -6.14 22.02 -14.23
C ILE A 195 -6.93 22.58 -13.04
N ALA A 196 -6.18 23.08 -12.05
CA ALA A 196 -6.79 23.60 -10.82
C ALA A 196 -7.63 24.84 -11.08
N PRO A 197 -8.75 25.03 -10.36
CA PRO A 197 -9.27 24.12 -9.33
C PRO A 197 -10.25 23.05 -9.85
N LYS A 198 -10.49 22.98 -11.16
CA LYS A 198 -11.71 22.35 -11.73
C LYS A 198 -11.50 20.95 -12.26
N TRP A 199 -10.42 20.68 -12.98
CA TRP A 199 -10.30 19.44 -13.75
C TRP A 199 -9.12 18.59 -13.31
N SER A 200 -9.35 17.28 -13.27
CA SER A 200 -8.34 16.25 -13.12
C SER A 200 -8.59 15.14 -14.13
N PHE A 201 -7.54 14.73 -14.83
CA PHE A 201 -7.56 13.62 -15.79
C PHE A 201 -6.45 12.65 -15.41
N ALA A 202 -6.72 11.35 -15.47
CA ALA A 202 -5.69 10.34 -15.25
C ALA A 202 -5.93 9.14 -16.16
N VAL A 203 -4.84 8.54 -16.61
CA VAL A 203 -4.85 7.26 -17.28
C VAL A 203 -3.78 6.38 -16.65
N SER A 204 -4.09 5.13 -16.36
CA SER A 204 -3.14 4.17 -15.84
C SER A 204 -3.39 2.79 -16.39
N ASP A 205 -2.33 1.97 -16.44
CA ASP A 205 -2.42 0.55 -16.72
C ASP A 205 -1.44 -0.22 -15.83
N MET A 206 -1.88 -1.36 -15.34
CA MET A 206 -1.08 -2.36 -14.67
C MET A 206 -1.08 -3.61 -15.54
N TRP A 207 0.07 -3.89 -16.13
CA TRP A 207 0.25 -4.96 -17.10
C TRP A 207 1.10 -6.09 -16.52
N ASN A 208 0.51 -7.29 -16.51
CA ASN A 208 1.19 -8.53 -16.19
C ASN A 208 1.90 -9.06 -17.45
N TYR A 209 3.13 -8.69 -17.65
CA TYR A 209 3.86 -9.01 -18.90
C TYR A 209 4.50 -10.41 -18.91
N GLU A 210 4.69 -11.03 -17.73
CA GLU A 210 5.16 -12.41 -17.56
C GLU A 210 4.17 -13.18 -16.66
N PRO A 211 2.98 -13.56 -17.18
CA PRO A 211 1.98 -14.26 -16.40
C PRO A 211 2.41 -15.69 -16.09
N LEU A 212 2.25 -16.11 -14.81
CA LEU A 212 2.53 -17.46 -14.36
C LEU A 212 1.25 -18.28 -14.06
N ARG A 213 0.14 -17.60 -13.73
CA ARG A 213 -1.14 -18.26 -13.41
C ARG A 213 -2.17 -18.18 -14.53
N THR A 214 -1.92 -17.40 -15.57
CA THR A 214 -2.83 -17.21 -16.71
C THR A 214 -2.10 -17.42 -18.03
N GLU A 215 -2.81 -17.91 -19.06
CA GLU A 215 -2.25 -18.09 -20.40
C GLU A 215 -2.02 -16.75 -21.12
N GLU A 216 -2.82 -15.74 -20.77
CA GLU A 216 -2.76 -14.41 -21.40
C GLU A 216 -2.26 -13.35 -20.41
N ALA A 217 -1.57 -12.36 -20.95
CA ALA A 217 -1.16 -11.17 -20.21
C ALA A 217 -2.38 -10.40 -19.72
N LEU A 218 -2.40 -10.05 -18.43
CA LEU A 218 -3.49 -9.33 -17.81
C LEU A 218 -3.23 -7.82 -17.85
N HIS A 219 -4.28 -7.04 -18.16
CA HIS A 219 -4.28 -5.59 -18.10
C HIS A 219 -5.36 -5.11 -17.13
N TYR A 220 -4.97 -4.20 -16.23
CA TYR A 220 -5.89 -3.54 -15.29
C TYR A 220 -5.76 -2.03 -15.45
N TYR A 221 -6.56 -1.49 -16.38
CA TYR A 221 -6.52 -0.10 -16.77
C TYR A 221 -7.55 0.76 -16.03
N SER A 222 -7.25 2.05 -15.97
CA SER A 222 -8.17 3.07 -15.47
C SER A 222 -8.05 4.35 -16.31
N ILE A 223 -9.21 4.90 -16.74
CA ILE A 223 -9.32 6.19 -17.40
C ILE A 223 -10.26 7.04 -16.54
N PHE A 224 -9.70 8.03 -15.88
CA PHE A 224 -10.38 8.84 -14.88
C PHE A 224 -10.53 10.29 -15.32
N THR A 225 -11.70 10.88 -15.05
CA THR A 225 -11.95 12.32 -15.16
C THR A 225 -12.67 12.81 -13.91
N GLY A 226 -12.17 13.90 -13.33
CA GLY A 226 -12.78 14.59 -12.20
C GLY A 226 -13.08 16.04 -12.54
N TYR A 227 -14.29 16.51 -12.18
CA TYR A 227 -14.69 17.91 -12.29
C TYR A 227 -15.20 18.45 -10.98
N THR A 228 -14.64 19.57 -10.52
CA THR A 228 -15.04 20.22 -9.27
C THR A 228 -15.75 21.54 -9.59
N HIS A 229 -16.96 21.72 -9.08
CA HIS A 229 -17.72 22.95 -9.14
C HIS A 229 -18.19 23.36 -7.75
N LYS A 230 -17.67 24.45 -7.23
CA LYS A 230 -17.92 24.91 -5.84
C LYS A 230 -17.63 23.79 -4.83
N SER A 231 -18.63 23.37 -4.05
CA SER A 231 -18.55 22.31 -3.05
C SER A 231 -18.82 20.88 -3.59
N SER A 232 -19.12 20.76 -4.89
CA SER A 232 -19.46 19.48 -5.53
C SER A 232 -18.33 18.98 -6.41
N ARG A 233 -18.02 17.69 -6.31
CA ARG A 233 -17.05 16.99 -7.14
C ARG A 233 -17.73 15.84 -7.88
N PHE A 234 -17.69 15.87 -9.20
CA PHE A 234 -18.14 14.82 -10.11
C PHE A 234 -16.92 14.00 -10.56
N THR A 235 -17.06 12.70 -10.59
CA THR A 235 -16.03 11.78 -11.07
C THR A 235 -16.61 10.78 -12.04
N LEU A 236 -15.84 10.45 -13.07
CA LEU A 236 -16.15 9.41 -14.04
C LEU A 236 -14.88 8.58 -14.22
N ASN A 237 -14.99 7.27 -14.11
CA ASN A 237 -13.89 6.35 -14.26
C ASN A 237 -14.32 5.12 -15.08
N TYR A 238 -13.62 4.83 -16.16
CA TYR A 238 -13.72 3.55 -16.86
C TYR A 238 -12.55 2.68 -16.41
N VAL A 239 -12.86 1.57 -15.76
CA VAL A 239 -11.86 0.78 -15.03
C VAL A 239 -12.05 -0.72 -15.24
N LYS A 240 -10.94 -1.45 -15.36
CA LYS A 240 -10.85 -2.89 -15.14
C LYS A 240 -9.97 -3.13 -13.91
N GLN A 241 -10.56 -3.70 -12.86
CA GLN A 241 -9.86 -4.01 -11.61
C GLN A 241 -9.91 -5.49 -11.28
N ILE A 242 -8.87 -5.98 -10.62
CA ILE A 242 -8.80 -7.32 -10.03
C ILE A 242 -9.66 -7.38 -8.76
N ALA A 243 -10.18 -8.57 -8.44
CA ALA A 243 -10.70 -8.84 -7.10
C ALA A 243 -9.56 -8.83 -6.08
N GLY A 244 -9.81 -8.32 -4.90
CA GLY A 244 -8.82 -8.33 -3.83
C GLY A 244 -9.11 -7.32 -2.73
N ILE A 245 -8.26 -7.33 -1.72
CA ILE A 245 -8.35 -6.39 -0.60
C ILE A 245 -7.80 -5.03 -1.04
N VAL A 246 -8.62 -3.99 -0.90
CA VAL A 246 -8.23 -2.59 -1.16
C VAL A 246 -8.26 -1.84 0.16
N CYS A 247 -7.11 -1.30 0.55
CA CYS A 247 -6.98 -0.49 1.76
C CYS A 247 -6.97 1.00 1.41
N THR A 248 -7.86 1.78 2.02
CA THR A 248 -7.95 3.23 1.83
C THR A 248 -8.18 3.91 3.17
N GLY A 249 -7.28 4.82 3.56
CA GLY A 249 -7.40 5.56 4.81
C GLY A 249 -7.36 4.69 6.07
N GLY A 250 -6.66 3.55 6.04
CA GLY A 250 -6.56 2.61 7.16
C GLY A 250 -7.73 1.61 7.24
N VAL A 251 -8.69 1.67 6.32
CA VAL A 251 -9.79 0.71 6.22
C VAL A 251 -9.53 -0.20 5.03
N CYS A 252 -9.44 -1.50 5.28
CA CYS A 252 -9.31 -2.53 4.26
C CYS A 252 -10.67 -3.16 3.98
N ARG A 253 -11.00 -3.32 2.69
CA ARG A 253 -12.23 -3.97 2.24
C ARG A 253 -11.94 -4.85 1.04
N TYR A 254 -12.68 -5.94 0.92
CA TYR A 254 -12.66 -6.75 -0.29
C TYR A 254 -13.46 -6.04 -1.39
N GLU A 255 -12.84 -5.80 -2.53
CA GLU A 255 -13.53 -5.34 -3.75
C GLU A 255 -13.56 -6.45 -4.79
N PRO A 256 -14.71 -6.77 -5.39
CA PRO A 256 -14.80 -7.77 -6.44
C PRO A 256 -14.10 -7.32 -7.72
N ALA A 257 -13.75 -8.25 -8.59
CA ALA A 257 -13.33 -7.95 -9.95
C ALA A 257 -14.43 -7.15 -10.66
N PHE A 258 -14.04 -6.09 -11.34
CA PHE A 258 -14.99 -5.20 -12.03
C PHE A 258 -14.39 -4.67 -13.33
N SER A 259 -15.21 -4.65 -14.37
CA SER A 259 -14.86 -3.97 -15.63
C SER A 259 -16.05 -3.15 -16.09
N GLY A 260 -15.89 -1.83 -16.19
CA GLY A 260 -16.98 -0.94 -16.58
C GLY A 260 -16.81 0.50 -16.11
N LEU A 261 -17.91 1.24 -16.14
CA LEU A 261 -17.96 2.66 -15.82
C LEU A 261 -18.40 2.86 -14.36
N LYS A 262 -17.62 3.65 -13.62
CA LYS A 262 -17.96 4.14 -12.28
C LYS A 262 -18.20 5.64 -12.34
N ALA A 263 -19.35 6.12 -11.87
CA ALA A 263 -19.64 7.54 -11.70
C ALA A 263 -19.83 7.87 -10.23
N GLY A 264 -19.34 9.02 -9.78
CA GLY A 264 -19.45 9.46 -8.39
C GLY A 264 -19.76 10.95 -8.28
N LEU A 265 -20.50 11.31 -7.25
CA LEU A 265 -20.78 12.69 -6.84
C LEU A 265 -20.55 12.82 -5.35
N VAL A 266 -19.68 13.76 -4.96
CA VAL A 266 -19.46 14.14 -3.56
C VAL A 266 -19.79 15.62 -3.43
N THR A 267 -20.66 15.98 -2.50
CA THR A 267 -21.06 17.36 -2.20
C THR A 267 -20.90 17.64 -0.70
N THR A 268 -20.26 18.75 -0.36
CA THR A 268 -20.16 19.25 1.01
C THR A 268 -21.12 20.42 1.18
N PHE A 269 -21.91 20.40 2.23
CA PHE A 269 -22.92 21.42 2.57
C PHE A 269 -22.38 22.38 3.62
#